data_52d45f1847e279e87630b2eeae293605
#
_entry.id   52d45f1847e279e87630b2eeae293605
#
_cell.length_a   1.000
_cell.length_b   1.000
_cell.length_c   1.000
_cell.angle_alpha   90.00
_cell.angle_beta   90.00
_cell.angle_gamma   90.00
#
_symmetry.space_group_name_H-M   'P 1'
#
loop_
_entity.id
_entity.type
_entity.pdbx_description
1 polymer ?
#
loop_
_entity_poly.entity_id
_entity_poly.type
_entity_poly.pdbx_seq_one_letter_code
_entity_poly.pdbx_strand_id
1 'polypeptide(L)'
;MDLKQSVKAASLNKSTYINLRWIGILGQFITINTVKFIFGFEFDFILSNLIIFIGALSNFYLMFFYKKPILSNVTSFNFLSLDILQLSALLYLSGGILNPFSIFLLIPSVFAASNLNIKTNIALILITLASIIILTFYHYELPKPLDEYSISLYYYYAIPPVSYTHLRAHETELH
;
A
#
# COMPACT_ATOMS: atom_id res chain seq x y z
N MET A 1 -25.69 -33.08 12.83
CA MET A 1 -24.58 -32.14 12.98
C MET A 1 -24.71 -31.12 11.84
N ASP A 2 -25.30 -29.97 12.15
CA ASP A 2 -25.82 -29.03 11.15
C ASP A 2 -24.67 -28.26 10.44
N LEU A 3 -24.48 -28.54 9.16
CA LEU A 3 -23.58 -27.81 8.26
C LEU A 3 -23.98 -26.34 8.04
N LYS A 4 -25.12 -25.92 8.61
CA LYS A 4 -25.61 -24.52 8.55
C LYS A 4 -24.93 -23.55 9.52
N GLN A 5 -24.12 -24.02 10.48
CA GLN A 5 -23.46 -23.14 11.47
C GLN A 5 -22.08 -22.63 11.05
N SER A 6 -21.50 -23.08 9.95
CA SER A 6 -20.12 -22.72 9.59
C SER A 6 -20.00 -21.62 8.53
N VAL A 7 -21.08 -21.12 7.98
CA VAL A 7 -21.03 -19.88 7.18
C VAL A 7 -21.35 -18.71 8.10
N LYS A 8 -20.47 -18.45 9.07
CA LYS A 8 -20.39 -17.13 9.68
C LYS A 8 -20.14 -16.19 8.53
N ALA A 9 -21.18 -15.45 8.13
CA ALA A 9 -21.07 -14.50 7.02
C ALA A 9 -19.84 -13.63 7.30
N ALA A 10 -18.82 -13.78 6.48
CA ALA A 10 -17.59 -13.01 6.58
C ALA A 10 -18.01 -11.55 6.53
N SER A 11 -17.82 -10.82 7.61
CA SER A 11 -18.34 -9.47 7.77
C SER A 11 -17.26 -8.59 8.36
N LEU A 12 -16.98 -7.51 7.67
CA LEU A 12 -15.97 -6.56 8.08
C LEU A 12 -16.50 -5.61 9.15
N ASN A 13 -15.89 -5.65 10.34
CA ASN A 13 -16.21 -4.70 11.41
C ASN A 13 -15.70 -3.31 11.04
N LYS A 14 -16.64 -2.32 11.06
CA LYS A 14 -16.35 -0.92 10.71
C LYS A 14 -15.23 -0.32 11.57
N SER A 15 -15.28 -0.50 12.90
CA SER A 15 -14.31 0.10 13.80
C SER A 15 -12.90 -0.44 13.57
N THR A 16 -12.77 -1.77 13.43
CA THR A 16 -11.49 -2.41 13.12
C THR A 16 -10.91 -1.90 11.81
N TYR A 17 -11.74 -1.80 10.78
CA TYR A 17 -11.31 -1.32 9.48
C TYR A 17 -10.87 0.15 9.50
N ILE A 18 -11.63 1.04 10.15
CA ILE A 18 -11.25 2.45 10.32
C ILE A 18 -9.89 2.57 11.02
N ASN A 19 -9.67 1.81 12.10
CA ASN A 19 -8.41 1.86 12.83
C ASN A 19 -7.22 1.38 11.97
N LEU A 20 -7.39 0.29 11.22
CA LEU A 20 -6.37 -0.18 10.29
C LEU A 20 -6.05 0.85 9.20
N ARG A 21 -7.06 1.52 8.64
CA ARG A 21 -6.85 2.59 7.68
C ARG A 21 -6.09 3.78 8.28
N TRP A 22 -6.40 4.17 9.53
CA TRP A 22 -5.63 5.21 10.21
C TRP A 22 -4.16 4.85 10.38
N ILE A 23 -3.86 3.60 10.74
CA ILE A 23 -2.47 3.11 10.83
C ILE A 23 -1.78 3.21 9.46
N GLY A 24 -2.45 2.79 8.39
CA GLY A 24 -1.93 2.88 7.03
C GLY A 24 -1.68 4.33 6.58
N ILE A 25 -2.66 5.22 6.77
CA ILE A 25 -2.58 6.64 6.40
C ILE A 25 -1.46 7.35 7.18
N LEU A 26 -1.36 7.10 8.50
CA LEU A 26 -0.29 7.67 9.33
C LEU A 26 1.08 7.13 8.91
N GLY A 27 1.19 5.84 8.61
CA GLY A 27 2.41 5.23 8.10
C GLY A 27 2.85 5.87 6.77
N GLN A 28 1.94 6.04 5.81
CA GLN A 28 2.20 6.73 4.54
C GLN A 28 2.65 8.18 4.77
N PHE A 29 1.96 8.92 5.64
CA PHE A 29 2.29 10.31 5.95
C PHE A 29 3.69 10.44 6.58
N ILE A 30 4.00 9.61 7.58
CA ILE A 30 5.32 9.59 8.22
C ILE A 30 6.39 9.24 7.20
N THR A 31 6.20 8.20 6.39
CA THR A 31 7.17 7.75 5.39
C THR A 31 7.46 8.85 4.37
N ILE A 32 6.43 9.44 3.74
CA ILE A 32 6.58 10.48 2.72
C ILE A 32 7.32 11.71 3.28
N ASN A 33 6.97 12.13 4.50
CA ASN A 33 7.63 13.28 5.12
C ASN A 33 9.07 12.95 5.56
N THR A 34 9.33 11.76 6.10
CA THR A 34 10.68 11.31 6.46
C THR A 34 11.59 11.25 5.23
N VAL A 35 11.11 10.66 4.13
CA VAL A 35 11.86 10.55 2.88
C VAL A 35 12.18 11.93 2.30
N LYS A 36 11.25 12.89 2.37
CA LYS A 36 11.51 14.26 1.89
C LYS A 36 12.47 15.04 2.79
N PHE A 37 12.22 15.08 4.10
CA PHE A 37 12.91 16.00 5.00
C PHE A 37 14.18 15.43 5.63
N ILE A 38 14.25 14.11 5.84
CA ILE A 38 15.41 13.47 6.45
C ILE A 38 16.36 12.93 5.39
N PHE A 39 15.83 12.26 4.36
CA PHE A 39 16.67 11.67 3.31
C PHE A 39 16.86 12.59 2.10
N GLY A 40 16.17 13.74 2.01
CA GLY A 40 16.34 14.72 0.95
C GLY A 40 15.92 14.23 -0.45
N PHE A 41 15.04 13.23 -0.55
CA PHE A 41 14.60 12.72 -1.84
C PHE A 41 13.74 13.73 -2.60
N GLU A 42 13.92 13.79 -3.92
CA GLU A 42 13.10 14.61 -4.80
C GLU A 42 11.98 13.79 -5.44
N PHE A 43 10.75 14.17 -5.17
CA PHE A 43 9.52 13.62 -5.76
C PHE A 43 8.40 14.66 -5.59
N ASP A 44 7.25 14.43 -6.22
CA ASP A 44 6.10 15.33 -6.08
C ASP A 44 5.48 15.23 -4.68
N PHE A 45 6.11 15.95 -3.74
CA PHE A 45 5.75 15.97 -2.32
C PHE A 45 4.34 16.51 -2.07
N ILE A 46 3.94 17.55 -2.83
CA ILE A 46 2.62 18.19 -2.64
C ILE A 46 1.53 17.21 -3.07
N LEU A 47 1.68 16.62 -4.25
CA LEU A 47 0.71 15.67 -4.78
C LEU A 47 0.61 14.41 -3.91
N SER A 48 1.75 13.92 -3.41
CA SER A 48 1.77 12.76 -2.49
C SER A 48 0.99 13.03 -1.21
N ASN A 49 1.21 14.18 -0.57
CA ASN A 49 0.44 14.56 0.62
C ASN A 49 -1.05 14.82 0.33
N LEU A 50 -1.39 15.35 -0.85
CA LEU A 50 -2.78 15.51 -1.28
C LEU A 50 -3.49 14.15 -1.41
N ILE A 51 -2.83 13.15 -1.99
CA ILE A 51 -3.37 11.79 -2.11
C ILE A 51 -3.62 11.18 -0.71
N ILE A 52 -2.68 11.35 0.22
CA ILE A 52 -2.84 10.90 1.61
C ILE A 52 -4.01 11.62 2.29
N PHE A 53 -4.14 12.93 2.07
CA PHE A 53 -5.23 13.74 2.62
C PHE A 53 -6.60 13.28 2.11
N ILE A 54 -6.73 12.97 0.81
CA ILE A 54 -7.95 12.39 0.23
C ILE A 54 -8.28 11.05 0.90
N GLY A 55 -7.28 10.21 1.16
CA GLY A 55 -7.44 8.97 1.92
C GLY A 55 -7.97 9.21 3.34
N ALA A 56 -7.43 10.20 4.04
CA ALA A 56 -7.90 10.60 5.36
C ALA A 56 -9.35 11.09 5.33
N LEU A 57 -9.71 11.94 4.36
CA LEU A 57 -11.10 12.41 4.17
C LEU A 57 -12.06 11.25 3.92
N SER A 58 -11.66 10.25 3.12
CA SER A 58 -12.49 9.07 2.87
C SER A 58 -12.68 8.23 4.14
N ASN A 59 -11.69 8.19 5.04
CA ASN A 59 -11.81 7.51 6.33
C ASN A 59 -12.71 8.29 7.30
N PHE A 60 -12.62 9.62 7.32
CA PHE A 60 -13.57 10.47 8.06
C PHE A 60 -15.00 10.29 7.55
N TYR A 61 -15.20 10.23 6.22
CA TYR A 61 -16.51 9.95 5.66
C TYR A 61 -17.08 8.62 6.16
N LEU A 62 -16.29 7.55 6.14
CA LEU A 62 -16.70 6.26 6.68
C LEU A 62 -17.02 6.32 8.17
N MET A 63 -16.23 7.06 8.94
CA MET A 63 -16.38 7.20 10.38
C MET A 63 -17.70 7.89 10.75
N PHE A 64 -18.02 9.02 10.10
CA PHE A 64 -19.14 9.88 10.49
C PHE A 64 -20.46 9.56 9.76
N PHE A 65 -20.39 9.20 8.48
CA PHE A 65 -21.60 9.06 7.66
C PHE A 65 -22.11 7.62 7.57
N TYR A 66 -21.25 6.61 7.73
CA TYR A 66 -21.71 5.23 7.70
C TYR A 66 -22.15 4.77 9.09
N LYS A 67 -23.48 4.59 9.28
CA LYS A 67 -24.07 4.33 10.61
C LYS A 67 -24.04 2.87 11.07
N LYS A 68 -23.87 1.90 10.14
CA LYS A 68 -23.91 0.47 10.48
C LYS A 68 -22.57 0.01 11.08
N PRO A 69 -22.57 -0.85 12.13
CA PRO A 69 -21.35 -1.36 12.75
C PRO A 69 -20.58 -2.36 11.87
N ILE A 70 -21.26 -2.96 10.91
CA ILE A 70 -20.72 -3.94 9.97
C ILE A 70 -20.84 -3.37 8.56
N LEU A 71 -19.74 -3.46 7.80
CA LEU A 71 -19.70 -3.02 6.42
C LEU A 71 -20.35 -4.08 5.51
N SER A 72 -21.17 -3.64 4.56
CA SER A 72 -21.66 -4.51 3.51
C SER A 72 -20.51 -4.94 2.57
N ASN A 73 -20.66 -6.06 1.87
CA ASN A 73 -19.65 -6.50 0.88
C ASN A 73 -19.35 -5.42 -0.16
N VAL A 74 -20.37 -4.71 -0.65
CA VAL A 74 -20.20 -3.62 -1.62
C VAL A 74 -19.45 -2.45 -1.03
N THR A 75 -19.81 -2.02 0.19
CA THR A 75 -19.11 -0.94 0.88
C THR A 75 -17.66 -1.29 1.15
N SER A 76 -17.40 -2.51 1.62
CA SER A 76 -16.05 -3.01 1.87
C SER A 76 -15.23 -3.05 0.59
N PHE A 77 -15.80 -3.55 -0.50
CA PHE A 77 -15.16 -3.57 -1.82
C PHE A 77 -14.76 -2.17 -2.26
N ASN A 78 -15.68 -1.20 -2.19
CA ASN A 78 -15.40 0.17 -2.63
C ASN A 78 -14.26 0.81 -1.84
N PHE A 79 -14.27 0.68 -0.50
CA PHE A 79 -13.22 1.28 0.33
C PHE A 79 -11.88 0.56 0.20
N LEU A 80 -11.85 -0.78 0.12
CA LEU A 80 -10.62 -1.52 -0.11
C LEU A 80 -10.04 -1.25 -1.51
N SER A 81 -10.89 -1.09 -2.53
CA SER A 81 -10.45 -0.66 -3.87
C SER A 81 -9.87 0.75 -3.84
N LEU A 82 -10.48 1.68 -3.10
CA LEU A 82 -9.92 3.02 -2.90
C LEU A 82 -8.56 2.97 -2.21
N ASP A 83 -8.35 2.09 -1.24
CA ASP A 83 -7.06 1.91 -0.57
C ASP A 83 -5.98 1.40 -1.54
N ILE A 84 -6.32 0.43 -2.42
CA ILE A 84 -5.42 -0.04 -3.48
C ILE A 84 -5.08 1.09 -4.44
N LEU A 85 -6.08 1.84 -4.92
CA LEU A 85 -5.88 2.95 -5.86
C LEU A 85 -5.06 4.09 -5.25
N GLN A 86 -5.33 4.45 -3.98
CA GLN A 86 -4.56 5.45 -3.26
C GLN A 86 -3.09 5.07 -3.14
N LEU A 87 -2.81 3.84 -2.70
CA LEU A 87 -1.44 3.35 -2.57
C LEU A 87 -0.76 3.22 -3.95
N SER A 88 -1.50 2.78 -4.98
CA SER A 88 -0.99 2.75 -6.35
C SER A 88 -0.61 4.13 -6.86
N ALA A 89 -1.40 5.16 -6.55
CA ALA A 89 -1.09 6.53 -6.93
C ALA A 89 0.17 7.05 -6.22
N LEU A 90 0.37 6.73 -4.94
CA LEU A 90 1.60 7.07 -4.22
C LEU A 90 2.82 6.36 -4.80
N LEU A 91 2.68 5.06 -5.10
CA LEU A 91 3.75 4.27 -5.72
C LEU A 91 4.08 4.79 -7.12
N TYR A 92 3.07 5.18 -7.91
CA TYR A 92 3.28 5.79 -9.23
C TYR A 92 4.21 7.01 -9.16
N LEU A 93 4.07 7.85 -8.14
CA LEU A 93 4.89 9.05 -7.92
C LEU A 93 6.27 8.74 -7.32
N SER A 94 6.50 7.52 -6.82
CA SER A 94 7.68 7.19 -6.04
C SER A 94 8.44 5.95 -6.53
N GLY A 95 8.37 5.64 -7.82
CA GLY A 95 9.18 4.58 -8.44
C GLY A 95 8.43 3.28 -8.76
N GLY A 96 7.11 3.30 -8.71
CA GLY A 96 6.26 2.18 -9.13
C GLY A 96 6.54 0.88 -8.38
N ILE A 97 6.70 -0.20 -9.14
CA ILE A 97 6.98 -1.53 -8.57
C ILE A 97 8.39 -1.64 -7.96
N LEU A 98 9.32 -0.78 -8.36
CA LEU A 98 10.67 -0.74 -7.80
C LEU A 98 10.71 -0.17 -6.39
N ASN A 99 9.65 0.51 -5.97
CA ASN A 99 9.53 1.00 -4.60
C ASN A 99 9.32 -0.18 -3.65
N PRO A 100 10.12 -0.34 -2.57
CA PRO A 100 10.00 -1.44 -1.62
C PRO A 100 8.62 -1.50 -0.93
N PHE A 101 7.89 -0.39 -0.86
CA PHE A 101 6.54 -0.34 -0.31
C PHE A 101 5.46 -0.93 -1.24
N SER A 102 5.80 -1.35 -2.46
CA SER A 102 4.88 -2.01 -3.40
C SER A 102 4.24 -3.28 -2.84
N ILE A 103 4.94 -3.97 -1.92
CA ILE A 103 4.42 -5.14 -1.20
C ILE A 103 3.11 -4.84 -0.44
N PHE A 104 2.90 -3.60 0.00
CA PHE A 104 1.71 -3.20 0.74
C PHE A 104 0.44 -3.18 -0.11
N LEU A 105 0.54 -3.20 -1.45
CA LEU A 105 -0.62 -3.38 -2.33
C LEU A 105 -1.37 -4.70 -2.08
N LEU A 106 -0.70 -5.70 -1.52
CA LEU A 106 -1.32 -6.99 -1.21
C LEU A 106 -2.20 -6.94 0.05
N ILE A 107 -1.97 -5.97 0.96
CA ILE A 107 -2.66 -5.93 2.26
C ILE A 107 -4.19 -5.89 2.13
N PRO A 108 -4.81 -5.01 1.29
CA PRO A 108 -6.26 -4.98 1.17
C PRO A 108 -6.85 -6.29 0.66
N SER A 109 -6.17 -6.97 -0.27
CA SER A 109 -6.61 -8.27 -0.81
C SER A 109 -6.48 -9.39 0.21
N VAL A 110 -5.40 -9.44 0.98
CA VAL A 110 -5.22 -10.42 2.07
C VAL A 110 -6.26 -10.19 3.17
N PHE A 111 -6.52 -8.93 3.51
CA PHE A 111 -7.54 -8.57 4.49
C PHE A 111 -8.95 -8.96 4.02
N ALA A 112 -9.26 -8.77 2.73
CA ALA A 112 -10.51 -9.19 2.12
C ALA A 112 -10.70 -10.71 2.16
N ALA A 113 -9.65 -11.48 1.96
CA ALA A 113 -9.71 -12.94 1.98
C ALA A 113 -10.24 -13.51 3.30
N SER A 114 -9.92 -12.85 4.42
CA SER A 114 -10.34 -13.27 5.76
C SER A 114 -11.73 -12.78 6.15
N ASN A 115 -12.26 -11.74 5.49
CA ASN A 115 -13.42 -10.98 5.98
C ASN A 115 -14.56 -10.83 4.96
N LEU A 116 -14.35 -11.14 3.69
CA LEU A 116 -15.32 -10.89 2.62
C LEU A 116 -15.64 -12.18 1.83
N ASN A 117 -16.71 -12.11 1.03
CA ASN A 117 -17.08 -13.21 0.16
C ASN A 117 -16.05 -13.41 -0.96
N ILE A 118 -16.00 -14.64 -1.49
CA ILE A 118 -15.01 -15.03 -2.51
C ILE A 118 -15.06 -14.17 -3.78
N LYS A 119 -16.25 -13.75 -4.22
CA LYS A 119 -16.41 -12.91 -5.43
C LYS A 119 -15.78 -11.54 -5.23
N THR A 120 -16.04 -10.90 -4.10
CA THR A 120 -15.44 -9.61 -3.74
C THR A 120 -13.92 -9.72 -3.59
N ASN A 121 -13.44 -10.80 -2.99
CA ASN A 121 -12.01 -11.03 -2.84
C ASN A 121 -11.31 -11.21 -4.21
N ILE A 122 -11.87 -12.03 -5.10
CA ILE A 122 -11.33 -12.21 -6.46
C ILE A 122 -11.29 -10.85 -7.20
N ALA A 123 -12.33 -10.04 -7.10
CA ALA A 123 -12.35 -8.72 -7.72
C ALA A 123 -11.24 -7.80 -7.20
N LEU A 124 -10.98 -7.80 -5.89
CA LEU A 124 -9.88 -7.02 -5.29
C LEU A 124 -8.50 -7.55 -5.72
N ILE A 125 -8.31 -8.86 -5.81
CA ILE A 125 -7.08 -9.47 -6.34
C ILE A 125 -6.85 -9.01 -7.79
N LEU A 126 -7.89 -8.99 -8.63
CA LEU A 126 -7.77 -8.52 -10.02
C LEU A 126 -7.41 -7.03 -10.09
N ILE A 127 -7.97 -6.18 -9.23
CA ILE A 127 -7.60 -4.76 -9.15
C ILE A 127 -6.14 -4.62 -8.71
N THR A 128 -5.71 -5.38 -7.71
CA THR A 128 -4.31 -5.38 -7.24
C THR A 128 -3.34 -5.80 -8.35
N LEU A 129 -3.65 -6.88 -9.08
CA LEU A 129 -2.84 -7.35 -10.20
C LEU A 129 -2.78 -6.31 -11.33
N ALA A 130 -3.91 -5.71 -11.68
CA ALA A 130 -3.96 -4.63 -12.68
C ALA A 130 -3.10 -3.44 -12.25
N SER A 131 -3.17 -3.04 -10.96
CA SER A 131 -2.33 -1.99 -10.41
C SER A 131 -0.84 -2.32 -10.50
N ILE A 132 -0.44 -3.54 -10.16
CA ILE A 132 0.95 -4.00 -10.27
C ILE A 132 1.42 -3.95 -11.72
N ILE A 133 0.62 -4.45 -12.67
CA ILE A 133 0.95 -4.42 -14.10
C ILE A 133 1.12 -2.97 -14.57
N ILE A 134 0.19 -2.08 -14.24
CA ILE A 134 0.28 -0.67 -14.61
C ILE A 134 1.55 -0.04 -14.02
N LEU A 135 1.82 -0.26 -12.74
CA LEU A 135 3.01 0.27 -12.05
C LEU A 135 4.34 -0.30 -12.56
N THR A 136 4.33 -1.46 -13.22
CA THR A 136 5.52 -2.03 -13.85
C THR A 136 5.92 -1.25 -15.11
N PHE A 137 4.94 -0.77 -15.88
CA PHE A 137 5.19 -0.09 -17.15
C PHE A 137 5.09 1.45 -17.05
N TYR A 138 4.31 1.95 -16.11
CA TYR A 138 4.01 3.38 -15.97
C TYR A 138 4.25 3.82 -14.54
N HIS A 139 5.32 4.56 -14.33
CA HIS A 139 5.65 5.19 -13.05
C HIS A 139 6.69 6.29 -13.26
N TYR A 140 6.78 7.24 -12.34
CA TYR A 140 7.90 8.15 -12.27
C TYR A 140 9.17 7.40 -11.84
N GLU A 141 10.32 7.96 -12.16
CA GLU A 141 11.60 7.39 -11.70
C GLU A 141 11.62 7.27 -10.17
N LEU A 142 12.35 6.25 -9.69
CA LEU A 142 12.57 6.09 -8.26
C LEU A 142 13.27 7.34 -7.73
N PRO A 143 12.73 8.03 -6.71
CA PRO A 143 13.35 9.20 -6.14
C PRO A 143 14.80 8.93 -5.73
N LYS A 144 15.70 9.84 -6.10
CA LYS A 144 17.12 9.77 -5.74
C LYS A 144 17.41 10.81 -4.66
N PRO A 145 18.28 10.51 -3.70
CA PRO A 145 18.72 11.50 -2.73
C PRO A 145 19.60 12.56 -3.41
N LEU A 146 19.54 13.78 -2.90
CA LEU A 146 20.32 14.92 -3.40
C LEU A 146 21.85 14.73 -3.20
N ASP A 147 22.25 13.99 -2.16
CA ASP A 147 23.65 13.74 -1.83
C ASP A 147 24.04 12.25 -2.01
N GLU A 148 25.21 12.03 -2.60
CA GLU A 148 25.78 10.68 -2.82
C GLU A 148 25.93 9.87 -1.51
N TYR A 149 26.07 10.55 -0.37
CA TYR A 149 26.17 9.95 0.96
C TYR A 149 24.85 9.29 1.43
N SER A 150 23.71 9.84 1.04
CA SER A 150 22.40 9.30 1.39
C SER A 150 21.99 8.09 0.56
N ILE A 151 22.61 7.88 -0.62
CA ILE A 151 22.42 6.67 -1.45
C ILE A 151 22.87 5.42 -0.68
N SER A 152 24.03 5.49 -0.02
CA SER A 152 24.57 4.39 0.79
C SER A 152 23.61 3.98 1.92
N LEU A 153 23.00 4.95 2.60
CA LEU A 153 22.06 4.72 3.68
C LEU A 153 20.75 4.11 3.19
N TYR A 154 20.26 4.57 2.03
CA TYR A 154 19.05 4.05 1.39
C TYR A 154 19.19 2.57 1.01
N TYR A 155 20.31 2.20 0.35
CA TYR A 155 20.58 0.80 0.01
C TYR A 155 20.74 -0.08 1.25
N TYR A 156 21.28 0.46 2.33
CA TYR A 156 21.49 -0.29 3.57
C TYR A 156 20.18 -0.60 4.30
N TYR A 157 19.20 0.32 4.29
CA TYR A 157 17.96 0.17 5.05
C TYR A 157 16.74 -0.24 4.22
N ALA A 158 16.71 0.05 2.92
CA ALA A 158 15.54 -0.20 2.06
C ALA A 158 15.64 -1.49 1.25
N ILE A 159 16.83 -1.99 1.00
CA ILE A 159 17.02 -3.27 0.29
C ILE A 159 17.31 -4.35 1.34
N PRO A 160 16.51 -5.43 1.40
CA PRO A 160 16.80 -6.55 2.28
C PRO A 160 18.24 -7.08 2.03
N PRO A 161 18.96 -7.51 3.08
CA PRO A 161 20.36 -7.98 2.96
C PRO A 161 20.60 -9.04 1.88
N VAL A 162 19.54 -9.75 1.48
CA VAL A 162 19.60 -10.82 0.44
C VAL A 162 19.96 -10.29 -0.95
N SER A 163 19.52 -9.05 -1.32
CA SER A 163 19.89 -8.46 -2.62
C SER A 163 21.36 -8.02 -2.66
N TYR A 164 21.91 -7.61 -1.53
CA TYR A 164 23.28 -7.11 -1.46
C TYR A 164 24.32 -8.24 -1.60
N THR A 165 24.02 -9.41 -1.08
CA THR A 165 24.90 -10.59 -1.21
C THR A 165 24.95 -11.12 -2.66
N HIS A 166 23.86 -11.02 -3.41
CA HIS A 166 23.82 -11.46 -4.83
C HIS A 166 24.59 -10.51 -5.76
N LEU A 167 24.52 -9.21 -5.56
CA LEU A 167 25.27 -8.23 -6.37
C LEU A 167 26.78 -8.31 -6.10
N ARG A 168 27.20 -8.51 -4.84
CA ARG A 168 28.60 -8.63 -4.49
C ARG A 168 29.25 -9.94 -4.98
N ALA A 169 28.47 -11.02 -5.05
CA ALA A 169 28.95 -12.30 -5.60
C ALA A 169 29.26 -12.19 -7.10
N HIS A 170 28.52 -11.34 -7.84
CA HIS A 170 28.72 -11.13 -9.28
C HIS A 170 29.95 -10.24 -9.60
N GLU A 171 30.31 -9.31 -8.70
CA GLU A 171 31.50 -8.46 -8.89
C GLU A 171 32.81 -9.18 -8.58
N THR A 172 32.81 -10.21 -7.73
CA THR A 172 33.99 -10.98 -7.39
C THR A 172 34.39 -12.05 -8.42
N GLU A 173 33.52 -12.37 -9.38
CA GLU A 173 33.83 -13.30 -10.49
C GLU A 173 34.44 -12.60 -11.73
N LEU A 174 34.57 -11.27 -11.72
CA LEU A 174 35.09 -10.48 -12.86
C LEU A 174 36.54 -9.99 -12.68
N HIS A 175 37.28 -10.53 -11.70
CA HIS A 175 38.72 -10.23 -11.50
C HIS A 175 39.56 -11.50 -11.52
#